data_ae309578a53af394aa689fca0670c74d
#
_entry.id   ae309578a53af394aa689fca0670c74d
#
_cell.length_a   1.000
_cell.length_b   1.000
_cell.length_c   1.000
_cell.angle_alpha   90.00
_cell.angle_beta   90.00
_cell.angle_gamma   90.00
#
_symmetry.space_group_name_H-M   'P 1'
#
loop_
_entity.id
_entity.type
_entity.pdbx_description
1 polymer ?
#
loop_
_entity_poly.entity_id
_entity_poly.type
_entity_poly.pdbx_seq_one_letter_code
_entity_poly.pdbx_strand_id
1 'polypeptide(L)'
;MVKRLVTPEYARALIEECTHDKSLMETLMRPIRPHHVAYLARQMERGAFGNNLIDVAYCHETGQRFIVNGNHTLRAIIKANARLHLTVENTECETVEDVRLAYSRYDRGLGRTRADAMRALNASNGLAVPLSYVGYLASAVAFMLNDYRTSGGSRPAQAIADDELYEEALRWRNEYECIRQWVGGAKAWEARVIRRRGVLSVALVTARANPDKAREF
;
A
#
# COMPACT_ATOMS: atom_id res chain seq x y z
N MET A 1 -4.81 8.43 22.99
CA MET A 1 -4.95 9.66 22.16
C MET A 1 -4.63 10.89 22.98
N VAL A 2 -3.60 11.64 22.62
CA VAL A 2 -3.21 12.88 23.31
C VAL A 2 -3.09 14.01 22.27
N LYS A 3 -3.74 15.15 22.56
CA LYS A 3 -3.57 16.36 21.76
C LYS A 3 -2.21 16.99 22.10
N ARG A 4 -1.34 17.17 21.10
CA ARG A 4 0.04 17.67 21.27
C ARG A 4 0.34 18.74 20.25
N LEU A 5 1.11 19.74 20.64
CA LEU A 5 1.70 20.70 19.70
C LEU A 5 2.84 20.00 18.94
N VAL A 6 2.64 19.78 17.65
CA VAL A 6 3.65 19.21 16.75
C VAL A 6 4.36 20.36 16.04
N THR A 7 5.64 20.49 16.33
CA THR A 7 6.56 21.46 15.72
C THR A 7 7.42 20.80 14.65
N PRO A 8 8.10 21.54 13.79
CA PRO A 8 9.05 20.98 12.82
C PRO A 8 10.17 20.14 13.49
N GLU A 9 10.65 20.57 14.66
CA GLU A 9 11.66 19.87 15.44
C GLU A 9 11.14 18.52 15.94
N TYR A 10 9.93 18.51 16.54
CA TYR A 10 9.26 17.30 16.97
C TYR A 10 9.01 16.32 15.80
N ALA A 11 8.58 16.87 14.65
CA ALA A 11 8.33 16.07 13.45
C ALA A 11 9.62 15.41 12.91
N ARG A 12 10.77 16.14 12.93
CA ARG A 12 12.07 15.57 12.53
C ARG A 12 12.50 14.46 13.48
N ALA A 13 12.47 14.72 14.79
CA ALA A 13 12.86 13.74 15.79
C ALA A 13 12.03 12.46 15.70
N LEU A 14 10.71 12.58 15.50
CA LEU A 14 9.82 11.43 15.37
C LEU A 14 10.09 10.64 14.08
N ILE A 15 10.33 11.31 12.96
CA ILE A 15 10.70 10.62 11.71
C ILE A 15 12.04 9.90 11.87
N GLU A 16 13.02 10.53 12.50
CA GLU A 16 14.34 9.93 12.74
C GLU A 16 14.24 8.72 13.65
N GLU A 17 13.53 8.82 14.75
CA GLU A 17 13.28 7.72 15.69
C GLU A 17 12.60 6.52 15.03
N CYS A 18 11.72 6.74 14.07
CA CYS A 18 10.95 5.69 13.41
C CYS A 18 11.60 5.15 12.12
N THR A 19 12.80 5.60 11.73
CA THR A 19 13.44 5.23 10.43
C THR A 19 14.70 4.37 10.57
N HIS A 20 14.95 3.78 11.72
CA HIS A 20 16.20 3.03 11.96
C HIS A 20 16.38 1.80 11.09
N ASP A 21 15.32 1.09 10.72
CA ASP A 21 15.39 -0.04 9.80
C ASP A 21 14.79 0.31 8.42
N LYS A 22 15.67 0.69 7.49
CA LYS A 22 15.26 1.07 6.13
C LYS A 22 14.60 -0.07 5.38
N SER A 23 15.05 -1.32 5.57
CA SER A 23 14.50 -2.48 4.84
C SER A 23 13.08 -2.79 5.27
N LEU A 24 12.81 -2.73 6.57
CA LEU A 24 11.49 -2.92 7.14
C LEU A 24 10.56 -1.76 6.77
N MET A 25 11.09 -0.53 6.79
CA MET A 25 10.34 0.68 6.44
C MET A 25 9.95 0.73 4.96
N GLU A 26 10.83 0.32 4.05
CA GLU A 26 10.53 0.27 2.61
C GLU A 26 9.44 -0.74 2.28
N THR A 27 9.33 -1.81 3.06
CA THR A 27 8.30 -2.84 2.89
C THR A 27 6.98 -2.47 3.56
N LEU A 28 7.01 -1.76 4.68
CA LEU A 28 5.83 -1.42 5.48
C LEU A 28 5.18 -0.11 5.04
N MET A 29 5.97 0.87 4.61
CA MET A 29 5.47 2.22 4.39
C MET A 29 5.28 2.56 2.91
N ARG A 30 4.30 3.42 2.64
CA ARG A 30 4.17 4.02 1.32
C ARG A 30 5.41 4.83 0.97
N PRO A 31 5.86 4.77 -0.29
CA PRO A 31 6.80 5.74 -0.79
C PRO A 31 6.29 7.17 -0.57
N ILE A 32 7.16 8.02 -0.06
CA ILE A 32 6.82 9.43 0.13
C ILE A 32 6.58 10.06 -1.25
N ARG A 33 5.43 10.73 -1.37
CA ARG A 33 5.05 11.46 -2.59
C ARG A 33 5.34 12.95 -2.41
N PRO A 34 6.42 13.51 -3.00
CA PRO A 34 6.82 14.89 -2.78
C PRO A 34 5.74 15.92 -3.13
N HIS A 35 4.95 15.65 -4.19
CA HIS A 35 3.82 16.51 -4.58
C HIS A 35 2.71 16.54 -3.54
N HIS A 36 2.45 15.43 -2.83
CA HIS A 36 1.46 15.37 -1.76
C HIS A 36 1.95 16.10 -0.51
N VAL A 37 3.24 15.93 -0.14
CA VAL A 37 3.86 16.72 0.93
C VAL A 37 3.75 18.22 0.63
N ALA A 38 4.03 18.63 -0.62
CA ALA A 38 3.92 20.04 -1.03
C ALA A 38 2.44 20.53 -1.00
N TYR A 39 1.49 19.69 -1.35
CA TYR A 39 0.07 20.02 -1.24
C TYR A 39 -0.34 20.25 0.22
N LEU A 40 -0.01 19.32 1.12
CA LEU A 40 -0.32 19.44 2.54
C LEU A 40 0.35 20.66 3.18
N ALA A 41 1.62 20.94 2.83
CA ALA A 41 2.33 22.11 3.31
C ALA A 41 1.60 23.41 2.93
N ARG A 42 1.15 23.55 1.69
CA ARG A 42 0.34 24.69 1.26
C ARG A 42 -1.01 24.81 2.00
N GLN A 43 -1.64 23.68 2.35
CA GLN A 43 -2.86 23.71 3.17
C GLN A 43 -2.57 24.22 4.58
N MET A 44 -1.43 23.84 5.18
CA MET A 44 -0.98 24.33 6.49
C MET A 44 -0.70 25.83 6.46
N GLU A 45 0.02 26.31 5.45
CA GLU A 45 0.31 27.75 5.25
C GLU A 45 -0.95 28.61 5.11
N ARG A 46 -2.03 28.03 4.54
CA ARG A 46 -3.31 28.69 4.37
C ARG A 46 -4.27 28.53 5.56
N GLY A 47 -3.88 27.80 6.61
CA GLY A 47 -4.75 27.49 7.72
C GLY A 47 -5.93 26.54 7.38
N ALA A 48 -5.88 25.89 6.22
CA ALA A 48 -6.94 25.01 5.70
C ALA A 48 -6.66 23.52 5.94
N PHE A 49 -5.63 23.19 6.75
CA PHE A 49 -5.27 21.81 7.05
C PHE A 49 -6.24 21.18 8.03
N GLY A 50 -6.91 20.08 7.61
CA GLY A 50 -7.98 19.43 8.38
C GLY A 50 -7.68 18.03 8.92
N ASN A 51 -6.50 17.46 8.62
CA ASN A 51 -6.13 16.13 9.12
C ASN A 51 -5.38 16.25 10.45
N ASN A 52 -5.92 15.67 11.53
CA ASN A 52 -5.45 15.92 12.89
C ASN A 52 -4.83 14.69 13.59
N LEU A 53 -4.59 13.55 12.89
CA LEU A 53 -4.13 12.32 13.51
C LEU A 53 -2.76 11.89 12.98
N ILE A 54 -1.83 11.69 13.93
CA ILE A 54 -0.58 10.95 13.76
C ILE A 54 -0.68 9.70 14.61
N ASP A 55 -0.35 8.55 14.07
CA ASP A 55 -0.25 7.32 14.85
C ASP A 55 1.11 6.67 14.70
N VAL A 56 1.65 6.26 15.85
CA VAL A 56 2.96 5.63 15.99
C VAL A 56 2.76 4.29 16.68
N ALA A 57 3.08 3.20 16.00
CA ALA A 57 3.10 1.88 16.59
C ALA A 57 4.45 1.61 17.26
N TYR A 58 4.42 1.02 18.45
CA TYR A 58 5.58 0.40 19.08
C TYR A 58 5.48 -1.11 18.91
N CYS A 59 6.51 -1.73 18.37
CA CYS A 59 6.58 -3.17 18.13
C CYS A 59 7.45 -3.83 19.22
N HIS A 60 6.85 -4.69 20.05
CA HIS A 60 7.56 -5.40 21.11
C HIS A 60 8.58 -6.40 20.55
N GLU A 61 8.29 -7.07 19.45
CA GLU A 61 9.18 -8.03 18.79
C GLU A 61 10.52 -7.41 18.37
N THR A 62 10.51 -6.17 17.89
CA THR A 62 11.71 -5.48 17.38
C THR A 62 12.24 -4.40 18.32
N GLY A 63 11.45 -3.99 19.32
CA GLY A 63 11.74 -2.84 20.17
C GLY A 63 11.72 -1.50 19.44
N GLN A 64 11.14 -1.44 18.23
CA GLN A 64 11.16 -0.27 17.35
C GLN A 64 9.81 0.43 17.28
N ARG A 65 9.85 1.71 16.89
CA ARG A 65 8.67 2.52 16.63
C ARG A 65 8.47 2.76 15.14
N PHE A 66 7.21 2.77 14.70
CA PHE A 66 6.82 2.91 13.30
C PHE A 66 5.73 3.96 13.14
N ILE A 67 5.89 4.90 12.21
CA ILE A 67 4.81 5.83 11.88
C ILE A 67 3.79 5.09 11.01
N VAL A 68 2.69 4.64 11.58
CA VAL A 68 1.62 3.95 10.85
C VAL A 68 0.66 4.90 10.16
N ASN A 69 0.54 6.13 10.67
CA ASN A 69 -0.21 7.21 10.01
C ASN A 69 0.47 8.57 10.22
N GLY A 70 0.37 9.45 9.23
CA GLY A 70 0.82 10.85 9.33
C GLY A 70 2.23 11.14 8.80
N ASN A 71 2.94 10.20 8.16
CA ASN A 71 4.29 10.44 7.63
C ASN A 71 4.35 11.62 6.63
N HIS A 72 3.39 11.72 5.70
CA HIS A 72 3.29 12.86 4.80
C HIS A 72 2.98 14.17 5.55
N THR A 73 2.15 14.09 6.58
CA THR A 73 1.79 15.23 7.45
C THR A 73 3.01 15.77 8.19
N LEU A 74 3.81 14.88 8.82
CA LEU A 74 5.04 15.29 9.51
C LEU A 74 6.02 15.98 8.57
N ARG A 75 6.23 15.41 7.38
CA ARG A 75 7.09 16.03 6.35
C ARG A 75 6.54 17.36 5.84
N ALA A 76 5.23 17.50 5.75
CA ALA A 76 4.60 18.75 5.38
C ALA A 76 4.76 19.83 6.47
N ILE A 77 4.67 19.46 7.76
CA ILE A 77 4.95 20.35 8.90
C ILE A 77 6.37 20.88 8.82
N ILE A 78 7.35 20.00 8.55
CA ILE A 78 8.75 20.41 8.37
C ILE A 78 8.89 21.37 7.19
N LYS A 79 8.27 21.05 6.06
CA LYS A 79 8.36 21.86 4.83
C LYS A 79 7.70 23.23 4.98
N ALA A 80 6.52 23.29 5.62
CA ALA A 80 5.79 24.55 5.85
C ALA A 80 6.31 25.34 7.05
N ASN A 81 7.27 24.79 7.82
CA ASN A 81 7.67 25.31 9.12
C ASN A 81 6.47 25.60 10.05
N ALA A 82 5.46 24.73 9.99
CA ALA A 82 4.20 24.89 10.67
C ALA A 82 4.24 24.37 12.11
N ARG A 83 3.39 24.92 12.97
CA ARG A 83 3.14 24.46 14.35
C ARG A 83 1.67 24.15 14.48
N LEU A 84 1.30 22.88 14.70
CA LEU A 84 -0.08 22.43 14.69
C LEU A 84 -0.41 21.60 15.92
N HIS A 85 -1.61 21.77 16.46
CA HIS A 85 -2.13 20.87 17.48
C HIS A 85 -2.74 19.65 16.81
N LEU A 86 -2.07 18.52 16.92
CA LEU A 86 -2.50 17.25 16.35
C LEU A 86 -2.77 16.23 17.45
N THR A 87 -3.64 15.28 17.16
CA THR A 87 -3.78 14.08 18.00
C THR A 87 -2.62 13.14 17.68
N VAL A 88 -1.85 12.78 18.70
CA VAL A 88 -0.81 11.76 18.59
C VAL A 88 -1.29 10.54 19.35
N GLU A 89 -1.39 9.42 18.65
CA GLU A 89 -1.75 8.12 19.17
C GLU A 89 -0.52 7.22 19.21
N ASN A 90 -0.38 6.41 20.25
CA ASN A 90 0.61 5.35 20.32
C ASN A 90 -0.15 4.03 20.36
N THR A 91 0.14 3.15 19.41
CA THR A 91 -0.44 1.82 19.31
C THR A 91 0.61 0.80 19.72
N GLU A 92 0.28 -0.08 20.67
CA GLU A 92 1.14 -1.21 21.04
C GLU A 92 0.87 -2.36 20.09
N CYS A 93 1.94 -2.98 19.58
CA CYS A 93 1.93 -4.11 18.68
C CYS A 93 2.89 -5.19 19.19
N GLU A 94 2.44 -6.42 19.32
CA GLU A 94 3.29 -7.52 19.77
C GLU A 94 4.29 -7.92 18.68
N THR A 95 3.84 -7.96 17.43
CA THR A 95 4.63 -8.44 16.28
C THR A 95 4.72 -7.39 15.18
N VAL A 96 5.65 -7.60 14.24
CA VAL A 96 5.73 -6.81 13.00
C VAL A 96 4.46 -6.94 12.17
N GLU A 97 3.78 -8.10 12.23
CA GLU A 97 2.51 -8.30 11.53
C GLU A 97 1.39 -7.42 12.10
N ASP A 98 1.35 -7.22 13.42
CA ASP A 98 0.40 -6.31 14.05
C ASP A 98 0.65 -4.86 13.62
N VAL A 99 1.92 -4.46 13.44
CA VAL A 99 2.26 -3.15 12.87
C VAL A 99 1.73 -3.01 11.44
N ARG A 100 1.82 -4.07 10.64
CA ARG A 100 1.26 -4.10 9.28
C ARG A 100 -0.26 -3.98 9.28
N LEU A 101 -0.92 -4.70 10.18
CA LEU A 101 -2.36 -4.60 10.37
C LEU A 101 -2.79 -3.20 10.80
N ALA A 102 -2.08 -2.60 11.78
CA ALA A 102 -2.31 -1.22 12.20
C ALA A 102 -2.14 -0.27 11.00
N TYR A 103 -1.05 -0.41 10.25
CA TYR A 103 -0.81 0.37 9.04
C TYR A 103 -1.91 0.17 7.98
N SER A 104 -2.46 -1.03 7.80
CA SER A 104 -3.55 -1.31 6.86
C SER A 104 -4.87 -0.63 7.23
N ARG A 105 -5.13 -0.37 8.52
CA ARG A 105 -6.35 0.27 9.02
C ARG A 105 -6.36 1.79 8.79
N TYR A 106 -5.18 2.42 8.72
CA TYR A 106 -5.06 3.87 8.54
C TYR A 106 -5.09 4.25 7.06
N ASP A 107 -6.28 4.34 6.50
CA ASP A 107 -6.41 4.74 5.11
C ASP A 107 -7.62 5.56 4.75
N ARG A 108 -7.67 6.75 5.25
CA ARG A 108 -8.79 7.63 4.94
C ARG A 108 -8.44 8.99 4.31
N GLY A 109 -7.20 9.27 3.98
CA GLY A 109 -6.81 10.60 3.48
C GLY A 109 -6.50 10.69 1.99
N LEU A 110 -5.64 9.85 1.49
CA LEU A 110 -5.44 9.53 0.07
C LEU A 110 -5.68 8.04 -0.02
N GLY A 111 -6.76 7.62 -0.67
CA GLY A 111 -7.10 6.22 -0.73
C GLY A 111 -5.87 5.39 -1.04
N ARG A 112 -5.47 4.47 -0.15
CA ARG A 112 -4.47 3.45 -0.47
C ARG A 112 -4.98 2.83 -1.74
N THR A 113 -4.16 2.78 -2.73
CA THR A 113 -4.50 1.88 -3.81
C THR A 113 -4.46 0.48 -3.19
N ARG A 114 -5.32 -0.42 -3.62
CA ARG A 114 -5.21 -1.84 -3.25
C ARG A 114 -3.79 -2.36 -3.41
N ALA A 115 -3.03 -1.81 -4.36
CA ALA A 115 -1.62 -2.07 -4.54
C ALA A 115 -0.76 -1.72 -3.31
N ASP A 116 -1.07 -0.65 -2.61
CA ASP A 116 -0.31 -0.25 -1.42
C ASP A 116 -0.62 -1.19 -0.23
N ALA A 117 -1.89 -1.58 -0.04
CA ALA A 117 -2.30 -2.56 0.97
C ALA A 117 -1.69 -3.94 0.69
N MET A 118 -1.75 -4.38 -0.56
CA MET A 118 -1.18 -5.67 -0.98
C MET A 118 0.35 -5.72 -0.83
N ARG A 119 1.05 -4.60 -1.03
CA ARG A 119 2.51 -4.52 -0.78
C ARG A 119 2.84 -4.70 0.69
N ALA A 120 2.07 -4.10 1.58
CA ALA A 120 2.24 -4.25 3.02
C ALA A 120 2.05 -5.70 3.46
N LEU A 121 1.02 -6.37 2.97
CA LEU A 121 0.75 -7.78 3.24
C LEU A 121 1.80 -8.72 2.59
N ASN A 122 2.29 -8.38 1.40
CA ASN A 122 3.28 -9.20 0.67
C ASN A 122 4.65 -9.25 1.35
N ALA A 123 5.00 -8.21 2.10
CA ALA A 123 6.30 -8.14 2.77
C ALA A 123 6.47 -9.22 3.86
N SER A 124 5.35 -9.74 4.43
CA SER A 124 5.38 -10.74 5.50
C SER A 124 5.41 -12.19 4.99
N ASN A 125 4.76 -12.48 3.87
CA ASN A 125 4.40 -13.84 3.53
C ASN A 125 5.10 -14.41 2.28
N GLY A 126 6.15 -13.74 1.79
CA GLY A 126 7.03 -14.33 0.77
C GLY A 126 6.32 -14.67 -0.55
N LEU A 127 5.34 -13.85 -0.99
CA LEU A 127 5.01 -13.84 -2.40
C LEU A 127 6.30 -13.50 -3.14
N ALA A 128 6.88 -14.44 -3.85
CA ALA A 128 8.05 -14.20 -4.72
C ALA A 128 7.68 -13.32 -5.93
N VAL A 129 6.68 -12.46 -5.77
CA VAL A 129 6.21 -11.52 -6.78
C VAL A 129 6.84 -10.17 -6.48
N PRO A 130 7.59 -9.57 -7.43
CA PRO A 130 8.13 -8.24 -7.24
C PRO A 130 7.04 -7.25 -6.83
N LEU A 131 7.33 -6.40 -5.83
CA LEU A 131 6.37 -5.43 -5.27
C LEU A 131 5.67 -4.57 -6.32
N SER A 132 6.35 -4.28 -7.43
CA SER A 132 5.78 -3.54 -8.57
C SER A 132 4.64 -4.28 -9.29
N TYR A 133 4.56 -5.60 -9.16
CA TYR A 133 3.56 -6.43 -9.86
C TYR A 133 2.40 -6.85 -8.97
N VAL A 134 2.54 -6.78 -7.66
CA VAL A 134 1.49 -7.15 -6.69
C VAL A 134 0.17 -6.41 -6.95
N GLY A 135 0.25 -5.13 -7.31
CA GLY A 135 -0.93 -4.33 -7.63
C GLY A 135 -1.69 -4.79 -8.87
N TYR A 136 -0.99 -5.30 -9.88
CA TYR A 136 -1.64 -5.84 -11.09
C TYR A 136 -2.33 -7.16 -10.80
N LEU A 137 -1.67 -8.06 -10.04
CA LEU A 137 -2.26 -9.33 -9.62
C LEU A 137 -3.52 -9.08 -8.78
N ALA A 138 -3.44 -8.24 -7.76
CA ALA A 138 -4.57 -7.87 -6.92
C ALA A 138 -5.74 -7.29 -7.73
N SER A 139 -5.46 -6.43 -8.71
CA SER A 139 -6.49 -5.85 -9.58
C SER A 139 -7.15 -6.90 -10.47
N ALA A 140 -6.40 -7.86 -10.99
CA ALA A 140 -6.93 -8.95 -11.80
C ALA A 140 -7.78 -9.91 -10.96
N VAL A 141 -7.30 -10.29 -9.78
CA VAL A 141 -8.02 -11.17 -8.84
C VAL A 141 -9.30 -10.50 -8.34
N ALA A 142 -9.26 -9.23 -7.95
CA ALA A 142 -10.45 -8.49 -7.58
C ALA A 142 -11.49 -8.40 -8.72
N PHE A 143 -11.03 -8.31 -9.96
CA PHE A 143 -11.90 -8.32 -11.13
C PHE A 143 -12.55 -9.70 -11.35
N MET A 144 -11.83 -10.80 -11.12
CA MET A 144 -12.36 -12.16 -11.17
C MET A 144 -13.39 -12.41 -10.06
N LEU A 145 -13.08 -12.04 -8.82
CA LEU A 145 -13.97 -12.18 -7.67
C LEU A 145 -15.27 -11.37 -7.80
N ASN A 146 -15.25 -10.32 -8.61
CA ASN A 146 -16.44 -9.54 -8.96
C ASN A 146 -17.10 -9.98 -10.27
N ASP A 147 -16.96 -11.24 -10.66
CA ASP A 147 -17.54 -11.78 -11.90
C ASP A 147 -17.20 -10.93 -13.13
N TYR A 148 -15.97 -10.47 -13.24
CA TYR A 148 -15.48 -9.59 -14.31
C TYR A 148 -16.21 -8.25 -14.45
N ARG A 149 -16.84 -7.76 -13.38
CA ARG A 149 -17.55 -6.48 -13.36
C ARG A 149 -16.63 -5.31 -13.03
N THR A 150 -16.96 -4.16 -13.58
CA THR A 150 -16.28 -2.91 -13.28
C THR A 150 -17.12 -2.05 -12.35
N SER A 151 -16.49 -1.20 -11.54
CA SER A 151 -17.16 -0.31 -10.58
C SER A 151 -18.15 0.71 -11.20
N GLY A 152 -18.23 0.78 -12.54
CA GLY A 152 -19.15 1.69 -13.26
C GLY A 152 -20.35 0.99 -13.92
N GLY A 153 -20.56 -0.31 -13.66
CA GLY A 153 -21.69 -1.05 -14.21
C GLY A 153 -22.98 -0.86 -13.42
N SER A 154 -24.10 -1.35 -13.96
CA SER A 154 -25.44 -1.32 -13.32
C SER A 154 -25.52 -2.07 -11.99
N ARG A 155 -24.55 -2.89 -11.64
CA ARG A 155 -24.32 -3.48 -10.33
C ARG A 155 -22.91 -3.12 -9.88
N PRO A 156 -22.76 -2.34 -8.78
CA PRO A 156 -21.44 -1.98 -8.26
C PRO A 156 -20.63 -3.22 -7.90
N ALA A 157 -19.33 -3.18 -8.16
CA ALA A 157 -18.42 -4.19 -7.70
C ALA A 157 -18.47 -4.27 -6.16
N GLN A 158 -18.54 -5.48 -5.62
CA GLN A 158 -18.53 -5.68 -4.18
C GLN A 158 -17.18 -5.24 -3.60
N ALA A 159 -17.20 -4.57 -2.47
CA ALA A 159 -15.99 -4.27 -1.73
C ALA A 159 -15.43 -5.58 -1.17
N ILE A 160 -14.21 -5.93 -1.56
CA ILE A 160 -13.47 -7.08 -1.07
C ILE A 160 -12.45 -6.55 -0.07
N ALA A 161 -12.36 -7.16 1.11
CA ALA A 161 -11.36 -6.82 2.11
C ALA A 161 -9.94 -7.08 1.58
N ASP A 162 -8.97 -6.28 2.00
CA ASP A 162 -7.61 -6.36 1.45
C ASP A 162 -6.90 -7.67 1.85
N ASP A 163 -7.17 -8.20 3.04
CA ASP A 163 -6.69 -9.50 3.53
C ASP A 163 -7.29 -10.67 2.72
N GLU A 164 -8.60 -10.68 2.50
CA GLU A 164 -9.28 -11.66 1.66
C GLU A 164 -8.74 -11.66 0.23
N LEU A 165 -8.55 -10.46 -0.33
CA LEU A 165 -7.98 -10.29 -1.66
C LEU A 165 -6.54 -10.79 -1.73
N TYR A 166 -5.78 -10.59 -0.66
CA TYR A 166 -4.40 -11.04 -0.57
C TYR A 166 -4.31 -12.57 -0.53
N GLU A 167 -5.10 -13.23 0.31
CA GLU A 167 -5.17 -14.69 0.37
C GLU A 167 -5.55 -15.30 -0.98
N GLU A 168 -6.52 -14.69 -1.66
CA GLU A 168 -6.91 -15.16 -2.99
C GLU A 168 -5.81 -14.93 -4.03
N ALA A 169 -5.11 -13.80 -3.97
CA ALA A 169 -3.95 -13.53 -4.84
C ALA A 169 -2.82 -14.56 -4.63
N LEU A 170 -2.61 -15.04 -3.39
CA LEU A 170 -1.67 -16.12 -3.10
C LEU A 170 -2.00 -17.41 -3.85
N ARG A 171 -3.29 -17.73 -4.01
CA ARG A 171 -3.75 -18.93 -4.75
C ARG A 171 -3.47 -18.86 -6.25
N TRP A 172 -3.22 -17.66 -6.79
CA TRP A 172 -2.89 -17.40 -8.19
C TRP A 172 -1.39 -17.14 -8.44
N ARG A 173 -0.57 -17.37 -7.43
CA ARG A 173 0.87 -17.07 -7.48
C ARG A 173 1.60 -17.82 -8.60
N ASN A 174 1.35 -19.11 -8.73
CA ASN A 174 2.07 -19.97 -9.68
C ASN A 174 1.73 -19.58 -11.12
N GLU A 175 0.47 -19.36 -11.41
CA GLU A 175 0.00 -18.92 -12.73
C GLU A 175 0.57 -17.54 -13.06
N TYR A 176 0.59 -16.64 -12.08
CA TYR A 176 1.16 -15.32 -12.27
C TYR A 176 2.67 -15.37 -12.52
N GLU A 177 3.41 -16.25 -11.84
CA GLU A 177 4.84 -16.42 -12.07
C GLU A 177 5.14 -16.96 -13.48
N CYS A 178 4.35 -17.91 -13.98
CA CYS A 178 4.43 -18.36 -15.37
C CYS A 178 4.22 -17.20 -16.36
N ILE A 179 3.16 -16.41 -16.17
CA ILE A 179 2.88 -15.25 -17.02
C ILE A 179 4.03 -14.24 -16.94
N ARG A 180 4.58 -13.99 -15.76
CA ARG A 180 5.69 -13.06 -15.57
C ARG A 180 6.94 -13.48 -16.34
N GLN A 181 7.24 -14.76 -16.37
CA GLN A 181 8.38 -15.30 -17.14
C GLN A 181 8.18 -15.09 -18.63
N TRP A 182 6.97 -15.25 -19.15
CA TRP A 182 6.66 -15.00 -20.56
C TRP A 182 6.77 -13.53 -20.90
N VAL A 183 6.24 -12.65 -20.05
CA VAL A 183 6.28 -11.20 -20.22
C VAL A 183 7.69 -10.64 -20.08
N GLY A 184 8.60 -11.34 -19.40
CA GLY A 184 9.99 -10.92 -19.21
C GLY A 184 10.77 -10.75 -20.51
N GLY A 185 10.36 -11.47 -21.59
CA GLY A 185 10.91 -11.32 -22.95
C GLY A 185 10.08 -10.42 -23.88
N ALA A 186 8.94 -9.93 -23.43
CA ALA A 186 8.01 -9.17 -24.26
C ALA A 186 8.45 -7.69 -24.44
N LYS A 187 8.08 -7.10 -25.57
CA LYS A 187 8.26 -5.65 -25.78
C LYS A 187 7.47 -4.85 -24.74
N ALA A 188 7.94 -3.65 -24.42
CA ALA A 188 7.35 -2.80 -23.38
C ALA A 188 5.84 -2.53 -23.55
N TRP A 189 5.33 -2.47 -24.77
CA TRP A 189 3.92 -2.27 -25.04
C TRP A 189 3.09 -3.55 -24.78
N GLU A 190 3.59 -4.74 -25.12
CA GLU A 190 2.96 -6.03 -24.86
C GLU A 190 2.84 -6.26 -23.36
N ALA A 191 3.93 -6.04 -22.61
CA ALA A 191 3.93 -6.08 -21.17
C ALA A 191 2.90 -5.11 -20.55
N ARG A 192 2.66 -3.94 -21.18
CA ARG A 192 1.67 -2.96 -20.74
C ARG A 192 0.23 -3.44 -20.99
N VAL A 193 -0.01 -4.14 -22.09
CA VAL A 193 -1.33 -4.71 -22.41
C VAL A 193 -1.67 -5.84 -21.45
N ILE A 194 -0.74 -6.76 -21.21
CA ILE A 194 -0.95 -7.92 -20.30
C ILE A 194 -1.22 -7.46 -18.87
N ARG A 195 -0.66 -6.34 -18.43
CA ARG A 195 -0.91 -5.77 -17.10
C ARG A 195 -2.31 -5.19 -16.92
N ARG A 196 -3.10 -5.03 -17.95
CA ARG A 196 -4.50 -4.62 -17.81
C ARG A 196 -5.29 -5.72 -17.10
N ARG A 197 -6.07 -5.34 -16.08
CA ARG A 197 -6.78 -6.28 -15.19
C ARG A 197 -7.59 -7.35 -15.94
N GLY A 198 -8.29 -6.98 -17.00
CA GLY A 198 -9.09 -7.91 -17.78
C GLY A 198 -8.24 -8.90 -18.57
N VAL A 199 -7.15 -8.45 -19.19
CA VAL A 199 -6.23 -9.32 -19.94
C VAL A 199 -5.50 -10.25 -18.99
N LEU A 200 -4.99 -9.72 -17.86
CA LEU A 200 -4.29 -10.53 -16.88
C LEU A 200 -5.21 -11.58 -16.22
N SER A 201 -6.47 -11.25 -15.93
CA SER A 201 -7.40 -12.22 -15.37
C SER A 201 -7.69 -13.39 -16.33
N VAL A 202 -7.86 -13.10 -17.62
CA VAL A 202 -8.02 -14.17 -18.63
C VAL A 202 -6.74 -15.01 -18.72
N ALA A 203 -5.57 -14.37 -18.77
CA ALA A 203 -4.30 -15.08 -18.81
C ALA A 203 -4.09 -16.00 -17.58
N LEU A 204 -4.44 -15.53 -16.38
CA LEU A 204 -4.39 -16.33 -15.15
C LEU A 204 -5.29 -17.58 -15.22
N VAL A 205 -6.54 -17.41 -15.63
CA VAL A 205 -7.49 -18.51 -15.78
C VAL A 205 -7.02 -19.50 -16.86
N THR A 206 -6.51 -18.99 -17.98
CA THR A 206 -5.96 -19.84 -19.05
C THR A 206 -4.72 -20.58 -18.58
N ALA A 207 -3.81 -19.94 -17.87
CA ALA A 207 -2.61 -20.58 -17.32
C ALA A 207 -2.93 -21.70 -16.33
N ARG A 208 -3.99 -21.54 -15.53
CA ARG A 208 -4.48 -22.57 -14.61
C ARG A 208 -5.09 -23.78 -15.35
N ALA A 209 -5.86 -23.49 -16.40
CA ALA A 209 -6.52 -24.54 -17.18
C ALA A 209 -5.56 -25.26 -18.14
N ASN A 210 -4.67 -24.51 -18.78
CA ASN A 210 -3.70 -25.04 -19.75
C ASN A 210 -2.51 -24.08 -19.89
N PRO A 211 -1.39 -24.35 -19.19
CA PRO A 211 -0.21 -23.46 -19.23
C PRO A 211 0.38 -23.27 -20.64
N ASP A 212 0.35 -24.28 -21.49
CA ASP A 212 0.90 -24.20 -22.84
C ASP A 212 0.07 -23.25 -23.73
N LYS A 213 -1.26 -23.33 -23.64
CA LYS A 213 -2.13 -22.40 -24.37
C LYS A 213 -2.02 -20.95 -23.87
N ALA A 214 -1.70 -20.76 -22.62
CA ALA A 214 -1.49 -19.41 -22.10
C ALA A 214 -0.24 -18.72 -22.67
N ARG A 215 0.72 -19.48 -23.23
CA ARG A 215 1.89 -18.96 -23.93
C ARG A 215 1.59 -18.40 -25.32
N GLU A 216 0.49 -18.80 -25.94
CA GLU A 216 0.08 -18.36 -27.27
C GLU A 216 -0.67 -17.01 -27.24
N PHE A 217 -0.97 -16.51 -26.03
CA PHE A 217 -1.61 -15.22 -25.79
C PHE A 217 -0.60 -14.07 -25.87
#